data_ca3d8acaaf8cf08077069b3de19f76a0
#
_entry.id   ca3d8acaaf8cf08077069b3de19f76a0
#
_cell.length_a   1.000
_cell.length_b   1.000
_cell.length_c   1.000
_cell.angle_alpha   90.00
_cell.angle_beta   90.00
_cell.angle_gamma   90.00
#
_symmetry.space_group_name_H-M   'P 1'
#
loop_
_entity.id
_entity.type
_entity.pdbx_description
1 polymer ?
#
loop_
_entity_poly.entity_id
_entity_poly.type
_entity_poly.pdbx_seq_one_letter_code
_entity_poly.pdbx_strand_id
1 'polypeptide(L)'
;MAGIKDIAEAAGVSLSTVSNVINGKRNVGKKTREKVLQLIEEMDYVPNEAGKLLKTKENHTILFVFSDFDRSFYLEVLKGVNDYLKNKDYDLLICTQRSCEKYMRNNMSSGCIVLDAALRDNAILRCANENYPIVALDRTCASPYVRSVIVDNYPAMCEMMQDIIDRGYRRFAFLSGVETSLDNMERYRGFSDTIEKNGLHFHQKNYFVGDYREESGYTVGKILSLAENLPDALICANDNMAIGAIKAFRENNIRVPEDIAVTGFDDIERAQEIGLTTITVPDYERGYLAALYLVEALNGKDVAKTFQISPKVKMRKTVLVKKTKIRSKIVK
;
A
#
# COMPACT_ATOMS: atom_id res chain seq x y z
N MET A 1 -15.89 1.57 -37.54
CA MET A 1 -14.43 1.53 -37.33
C MET A 1 -13.83 0.61 -38.36
N ALA A 2 -12.83 1.08 -39.09
CA ALA A 2 -12.10 0.26 -40.04
C ALA A 2 -11.39 -0.89 -39.34
N GLY A 3 -11.35 -2.06 -39.96
CA GLY A 3 -10.61 -3.21 -39.46
C GLY A 3 -9.31 -3.43 -40.22
N ILE A 4 -8.42 -4.28 -39.68
CA ILE A 4 -7.15 -4.62 -40.34
C ILE A 4 -7.34 -5.18 -41.77
N LYS A 5 -8.53 -5.79 -42.03
CA LYS A 5 -8.89 -6.28 -43.38
C LYS A 5 -9.11 -5.15 -44.35
N ASP A 6 -9.77 -4.08 -43.94
CA ASP A 6 -10.07 -2.93 -44.76
C ASP A 6 -8.78 -2.20 -45.13
N ILE A 7 -7.83 -2.07 -44.20
CA ILE A 7 -6.48 -1.53 -44.49
C ILE A 7 -5.73 -2.41 -45.50
N ALA A 8 -5.79 -3.74 -45.35
CA ALA A 8 -5.11 -4.65 -46.24
C ALA A 8 -5.64 -4.56 -47.66
N GLU A 9 -6.98 -4.48 -47.81
CA GLU A 9 -7.65 -4.31 -49.09
C GLU A 9 -7.30 -2.96 -49.74
N ALA A 10 -7.41 -1.85 -49.02
CA ALA A 10 -7.06 -0.52 -49.50
C ALA A 10 -5.58 -0.39 -49.88
N ALA A 11 -4.70 -1.03 -49.14
CA ALA A 11 -3.26 -1.06 -49.43
C ALA A 11 -2.89 -1.99 -50.60
N GLY A 12 -3.74 -2.97 -50.93
CA GLY A 12 -3.45 -4.04 -51.90
C GLY A 12 -2.40 -5.04 -51.40
N VAL A 13 -2.40 -5.33 -50.11
CA VAL A 13 -1.41 -6.22 -49.46
C VAL A 13 -2.09 -7.28 -48.60
N SER A 14 -1.35 -8.28 -48.16
CA SER A 14 -1.89 -9.29 -47.26
C SER A 14 -2.09 -8.75 -45.84
N LEU A 15 -3.03 -9.36 -45.08
CA LEU A 15 -3.22 -9.08 -43.66
C LEU A 15 -1.92 -9.21 -42.84
N SER A 16 -1.08 -10.20 -43.20
CA SER A 16 0.24 -10.38 -42.57
C SER A 16 1.20 -9.25 -42.84
N THR A 17 1.12 -8.62 -44.00
CA THR A 17 1.93 -7.45 -44.38
C THR A 17 1.51 -6.25 -43.50
N VAL A 18 0.20 -5.98 -43.40
CA VAL A 18 -0.30 -4.90 -42.52
C VAL A 18 0.12 -5.15 -41.07
N SER A 19 -0.09 -6.35 -40.56
CA SER A 19 0.33 -6.73 -39.22
C SER A 19 1.84 -6.54 -38.98
N ASN A 20 2.68 -6.87 -39.98
CA ASN A 20 4.12 -6.66 -39.90
C ASN A 20 4.51 -5.17 -39.88
N VAL A 21 3.77 -4.32 -40.60
CA VAL A 21 3.97 -2.86 -40.57
C VAL A 21 3.62 -2.30 -39.20
N ILE A 22 2.45 -2.64 -38.67
CA ILE A 22 1.97 -2.20 -37.35
C ILE A 22 2.96 -2.62 -36.24
N ASN A 23 3.49 -3.84 -36.32
CA ASN A 23 4.45 -4.37 -35.33
C ASN A 23 5.92 -3.97 -35.63
N GLY A 24 6.18 -3.01 -36.53
CA GLY A 24 7.51 -2.48 -36.76
C GLY A 24 8.52 -3.46 -37.42
N LYS A 25 8.07 -4.63 -37.92
CA LYS A 25 8.97 -5.65 -38.47
C LYS A 25 9.68 -5.14 -39.70
N ARG A 26 10.99 -5.40 -39.84
CA ARG A 26 11.85 -4.89 -40.91
C ARG A 26 11.67 -5.58 -42.29
N ASN A 27 10.89 -6.64 -42.36
CA ASN A 27 10.67 -7.46 -43.55
C ASN A 27 9.65 -6.88 -44.56
N VAL A 28 9.23 -5.61 -44.39
CA VAL A 28 8.32 -4.91 -45.32
C VAL A 28 9.05 -3.74 -45.96
N GLY A 29 8.96 -3.68 -47.28
CA GLY A 29 9.61 -2.62 -48.07
C GLY A 29 9.10 -1.22 -47.73
N LYS A 30 9.95 -0.20 -47.83
CA LYS A 30 9.71 1.18 -47.39
C LYS A 30 8.41 1.76 -47.99
N LYS A 31 8.21 1.65 -49.32
CA LYS A 31 6.99 2.16 -49.99
C LYS A 31 5.71 1.53 -49.48
N THR A 32 5.71 0.21 -49.24
CA THR A 32 4.55 -0.52 -48.68
C THR A 32 4.28 -0.08 -47.27
N ARG A 33 5.33 0.11 -46.46
CA ARG A 33 5.21 0.59 -45.08
C ARG A 33 4.58 1.98 -45.03
N GLU A 34 5.08 2.92 -45.83
CA GLU A 34 4.55 4.29 -45.89
C GLU A 34 3.08 4.30 -46.29
N LYS A 35 2.71 3.53 -47.33
CA LYS A 35 1.31 3.42 -47.78
C LYS A 35 0.39 2.87 -46.68
N VAL A 36 0.81 1.82 -45.99
CA VAL A 36 0.01 1.21 -44.95
C VAL A 36 -0.14 2.15 -43.73
N LEU A 37 0.92 2.84 -43.32
CA LEU A 37 0.85 3.83 -42.25
C LEU A 37 -0.08 4.99 -42.54
N GLN A 38 -0.01 5.51 -43.82
CA GLN A 38 -0.91 6.57 -44.29
C GLN A 38 -2.39 6.11 -44.21
N LEU A 39 -2.71 4.90 -44.68
CA LEU A 39 -4.07 4.37 -44.64
C LEU A 39 -4.57 4.11 -43.18
N ILE A 40 -3.68 3.73 -42.27
CA ILE A 40 -3.99 3.60 -40.83
C ILE A 40 -4.45 4.96 -40.29
N GLU A 41 -3.76 6.03 -40.63
CA GLU A 41 -4.08 7.40 -40.21
C GLU A 41 -5.38 7.91 -40.88
N GLU A 42 -5.51 7.76 -42.20
CA GLU A 42 -6.69 8.20 -42.97
C GLU A 42 -7.98 7.49 -42.56
N MET A 43 -7.89 6.22 -42.16
CA MET A 43 -9.05 5.39 -41.80
C MET A 43 -9.30 5.37 -40.27
N ASP A 44 -8.53 6.17 -39.51
CA ASP A 44 -8.58 6.20 -38.01
C ASP A 44 -8.58 4.79 -37.39
N TYR A 45 -7.67 3.95 -37.94
CA TYR A 45 -7.58 2.57 -37.49
C TYR A 45 -6.76 2.45 -36.24
N VAL A 46 -7.39 1.98 -35.16
CA VAL A 46 -6.72 1.64 -33.92
C VAL A 46 -6.48 0.11 -33.86
N PRO A 47 -5.23 -0.35 -33.71
CA PRO A 47 -4.95 -1.77 -33.55
C PRO A 47 -5.76 -2.37 -32.41
N ASN A 48 -6.38 -3.53 -32.63
CA ASN A 48 -7.11 -4.24 -31.59
C ASN A 48 -6.11 -4.98 -30.69
N GLU A 49 -5.73 -4.35 -29.58
CA GLU A 49 -4.82 -4.93 -28.58
C GLU A 49 -5.34 -6.28 -28.03
N ALA A 50 -6.66 -6.44 -27.86
CA ALA A 50 -7.24 -7.71 -27.46
C ALA A 50 -6.99 -8.83 -28.49
N GLY A 51 -7.08 -8.49 -29.78
CA GLY A 51 -6.74 -9.41 -30.87
C GLY A 51 -5.25 -9.74 -30.93
N LYS A 52 -4.39 -8.78 -30.58
CA LYS A 52 -2.93 -8.98 -30.50
C LYS A 52 -2.59 -9.88 -29.31
N LEU A 53 -3.14 -9.63 -28.13
CA LEU A 53 -3.01 -10.46 -26.94
C LEU A 53 -3.37 -11.93 -27.19
N LEU A 54 -4.51 -12.18 -27.88
CA LEU A 54 -4.93 -13.53 -28.25
C LEU A 54 -3.94 -14.26 -29.16
N LYS A 55 -3.22 -13.50 -30.02
CA LYS A 55 -2.29 -14.07 -31.00
C LYS A 55 -0.87 -14.23 -30.45
N THR A 56 -0.35 -13.25 -29.72
CA THR A 56 1.03 -13.23 -29.20
C THR A 56 1.15 -13.86 -27.84
N LYS A 57 0.08 -13.86 -27.06
CA LYS A 57 0.05 -14.19 -25.61
C LYS A 57 0.98 -13.29 -24.77
N GLU A 58 1.51 -12.24 -25.34
CA GLU A 58 2.34 -11.27 -24.65
C GLU A 58 1.47 -10.13 -24.14
N ASN A 59 1.33 -10.03 -22.85
CA ASN A 59 0.63 -8.95 -22.17
C ASN A 59 1.67 -8.10 -21.42
N HIS A 60 1.68 -6.80 -21.64
CA HIS A 60 2.58 -5.85 -20.98
C HIS A 60 1.85 -4.99 -19.95
N THR A 61 0.78 -5.53 -19.34
CA THR A 61 0.01 -4.84 -18.33
C THR A 61 0.18 -5.51 -16.98
N ILE A 62 0.50 -4.76 -15.96
CA ILE A 62 0.54 -5.21 -14.56
C ILE A 62 -0.72 -4.68 -13.85
N LEU A 63 -1.41 -5.58 -13.15
CA LEU A 63 -2.58 -5.24 -12.36
C LEU A 63 -2.15 -4.86 -10.94
N PHE A 64 -2.55 -3.68 -10.47
CA PHE A 64 -2.45 -3.29 -9.07
C PHE A 64 -3.83 -3.31 -8.42
N VAL A 65 -3.98 -4.05 -7.33
CA VAL A 65 -5.26 -4.26 -6.66
C VAL A 65 -5.17 -3.77 -5.21
N PHE A 66 -6.11 -2.90 -4.84
CA PHE A 66 -6.27 -2.42 -3.46
C PHE A 66 -7.75 -2.10 -3.17
N SER A 67 -8.10 -1.84 -1.91
CA SER A 67 -9.51 -1.77 -1.50
C SER A 67 -10.23 -0.49 -1.93
N ASP A 68 -9.60 0.67 -1.69
CA ASP A 68 -10.19 2.00 -1.89
C ASP A 68 -9.10 3.09 -2.03
N PHE A 69 -9.51 4.34 -2.25
CA PHE A 69 -8.64 5.50 -2.40
C PHE A 69 -8.54 6.37 -1.13
N ASP A 70 -9.06 5.91 0.00
CA ASP A 70 -9.20 6.72 1.21
C ASP A 70 -7.90 6.84 2.04
N ARG A 71 -6.86 6.08 1.66
CA ARG A 71 -5.58 6.06 2.37
C ARG A 71 -4.46 6.66 1.52
N SER A 72 -3.91 7.78 1.97
CA SER A 72 -2.93 8.59 1.21
C SER A 72 -1.62 7.87 0.90
N PHE A 73 -1.17 6.93 1.75
CA PHE A 73 0.07 6.19 1.53
C PHE A 73 0.06 5.34 0.25
N TYR A 74 -1.13 4.94 -0.25
CA TYR A 74 -1.24 4.21 -1.51
C TYR A 74 -0.63 4.96 -2.69
N LEU A 75 -0.68 6.29 -2.68
CA LEU A 75 -0.12 7.10 -3.77
C LEU A 75 1.40 6.92 -3.87
N GLU A 76 2.12 6.87 -2.75
CA GLU A 76 3.57 6.65 -2.75
C GLU A 76 3.92 5.24 -3.24
N VAL A 77 3.16 4.23 -2.82
CA VAL A 77 3.32 2.86 -3.33
C VAL A 77 3.10 2.82 -4.85
N LEU A 78 2.02 3.44 -5.33
CA LEU A 78 1.69 3.50 -6.77
C LEU A 78 2.75 4.25 -7.58
N LYS A 79 3.32 5.33 -7.05
CA LYS A 79 4.44 6.05 -7.69
C LYS A 79 5.65 5.12 -7.87
N GLY A 80 6.03 4.40 -6.81
CA GLY A 80 7.13 3.44 -6.88
C GLY A 80 6.90 2.33 -7.91
N VAL A 81 5.70 1.75 -7.94
CA VAL A 81 5.30 0.75 -8.94
C VAL A 81 5.39 1.33 -10.35
N ASN A 82 4.76 2.47 -10.59
CA ASN A 82 4.70 3.12 -11.90
C ASN A 82 6.10 3.48 -12.44
N ASP A 83 6.96 4.03 -11.58
CA ASP A 83 8.31 4.45 -12.00
C ASP A 83 9.18 3.25 -12.38
N TYR A 84 9.02 2.11 -11.72
CA TYR A 84 9.70 0.89 -12.15
C TYR A 84 9.14 0.36 -13.48
N LEU A 85 7.82 0.25 -13.61
CA LEU A 85 7.15 -0.35 -14.77
C LEU A 85 7.38 0.48 -16.04
N LYS A 86 7.32 1.81 -15.96
CA LYS A 86 7.57 2.73 -17.05
C LYS A 86 8.92 2.51 -17.74
N ASN A 87 9.95 2.09 -16.97
CA ASN A 87 11.28 1.80 -17.49
C ASN A 87 11.42 0.36 -18.05
N LYS A 88 10.33 -0.41 -18.04
CA LYS A 88 10.30 -1.84 -18.44
C LYS A 88 9.25 -2.14 -19.50
N ASP A 89 8.65 -1.13 -20.10
CA ASP A 89 7.59 -1.25 -21.11
C ASP A 89 6.34 -2.00 -20.60
N TYR A 90 5.98 -1.78 -19.32
CA TYR A 90 4.74 -2.27 -18.76
C TYR A 90 3.79 -1.14 -18.43
N ASP A 91 2.52 -1.33 -18.76
CA ASP A 91 1.41 -0.48 -18.33
C ASP A 91 0.92 -0.88 -16.94
N LEU A 92 0.46 0.10 -16.16
CA LEU A 92 -0.15 -0.10 -14.85
C LEU A 92 -1.68 0.02 -14.96
N LEU A 93 -2.38 -1.09 -14.69
CA LEU A 93 -3.84 -1.11 -14.55
C LEU A 93 -4.22 -1.16 -13.07
N ILE A 94 -4.96 -0.15 -12.61
CA ILE A 94 -5.42 -0.07 -11.23
C ILE A 94 -6.86 -0.61 -11.14
N CYS A 95 -7.11 -1.49 -10.18
CA CYS A 95 -8.41 -2.08 -9.97
C CYS A 95 -8.76 -2.15 -8.48
N THR A 96 -10.01 -1.79 -8.16
CA THR A 96 -10.56 -1.95 -6.81
C THR A 96 -11.57 -3.10 -6.78
N GLN A 97 -11.39 -4.03 -5.88
CA GLN A 97 -12.24 -5.16 -5.47
C GLN A 97 -12.99 -5.95 -6.58
N ARG A 98 -14.03 -5.37 -7.20
CA ARG A 98 -15.09 -6.13 -7.89
C ARG A 98 -14.66 -6.86 -9.17
N SER A 99 -13.71 -6.31 -9.90
CA SER A 99 -13.31 -6.82 -11.21
C SER A 99 -11.96 -7.50 -11.23
N CYS A 100 -11.23 -7.48 -10.12
CA CYS A 100 -9.85 -7.94 -10.03
C CYS A 100 -9.69 -9.39 -10.48
N GLU A 101 -10.47 -10.29 -9.90
CA GLU A 101 -10.40 -11.73 -10.23
C GLU A 101 -10.74 -12.00 -11.70
N LYS A 102 -11.67 -11.22 -12.29
CA LYS A 102 -11.99 -11.30 -13.71
C LYS A 102 -10.81 -10.90 -14.60
N TYR A 103 -10.11 -9.81 -14.27
CA TYR A 103 -8.94 -9.36 -15.03
C TYR A 103 -7.79 -10.36 -14.93
N MET A 104 -7.55 -10.91 -13.74
CA MET A 104 -6.53 -11.94 -13.52
C MET A 104 -6.80 -13.21 -14.34
N ARG A 105 -8.06 -13.70 -14.33
CA ARG A 105 -8.43 -14.98 -14.98
C ARG A 105 -8.56 -14.88 -16.50
N ASN A 106 -8.83 -13.71 -17.02
CA ASN A 106 -9.01 -13.50 -18.48
C ASN A 106 -7.70 -13.02 -19.15
N ASN A 107 -6.54 -13.18 -18.50
CA ASN A 107 -5.24 -12.76 -19.01
C ASN A 107 -5.19 -11.29 -19.48
N MET A 108 -5.95 -10.41 -18.81
CA MET A 108 -5.94 -8.98 -19.09
C MET A 108 -4.73 -8.25 -18.45
N SER A 109 -3.92 -8.99 -17.71
CA SER A 109 -2.62 -8.56 -17.16
C SER A 109 -1.66 -9.75 -17.16
N SER A 110 -0.36 -9.49 -17.08
CA SER A 110 0.69 -10.53 -17.00
C SER A 110 0.94 -11.00 -15.58
N GLY A 111 0.59 -10.17 -14.60
CA GLY A 111 0.77 -10.44 -13.19
C GLY A 111 0.05 -9.40 -12.35
N CYS A 112 0.10 -9.56 -11.03
CA CYS A 112 -0.66 -8.73 -10.12
C CYS A 112 0.19 -8.34 -8.90
N ILE A 113 0.05 -7.07 -8.49
CA ILE A 113 0.48 -6.59 -7.18
C ILE A 113 -0.79 -6.39 -6.37
N VAL A 114 -0.88 -6.98 -5.18
CA VAL A 114 -2.04 -6.87 -4.31
C VAL A 114 -1.66 -6.24 -2.98
N LEU A 115 -2.47 -5.30 -2.56
CA LEU A 115 -2.36 -4.62 -1.27
C LEU A 115 -3.69 -4.69 -0.53
N ASP A 116 -3.64 -4.93 0.77
CA ASP A 116 -4.75 -5.03 1.70
C ASP A 116 -5.79 -6.17 1.41
N ALA A 117 -6.95 -6.06 2.05
CA ALA A 117 -8.00 -7.08 1.97
C ALA A 117 -8.81 -7.07 0.66
N ALA A 118 -8.36 -6.32 -0.38
CA ALA A 118 -9.06 -6.26 -1.67
C ALA A 118 -9.23 -7.62 -2.34
N LEU A 119 -8.25 -8.51 -2.15
CA LEU A 119 -8.31 -9.91 -2.56
C LEU A 119 -8.10 -10.84 -1.36
N ARG A 120 -8.96 -11.83 -1.23
CA ARG A 120 -8.79 -12.90 -0.24
C ARG A 120 -7.70 -13.86 -0.67
N ASP A 121 -7.02 -14.49 0.29
CA ASP A 121 -5.94 -15.45 0.03
C ASP A 121 -6.35 -16.57 -0.94
N ASN A 122 -7.58 -17.09 -0.80
CA ASN A 122 -8.09 -18.10 -1.71
C ASN A 122 -8.17 -17.62 -3.18
N ALA A 123 -8.45 -16.34 -3.42
CA ALA A 123 -8.47 -15.78 -4.78
C ALA A 123 -7.03 -15.64 -5.31
N ILE A 124 -6.10 -15.17 -4.48
CA ILE A 124 -4.67 -15.09 -4.81
C ILE A 124 -4.14 -16.47 -5.17
N LEU A 125 -4.36 -17.48 -4.32
CA LEU A 125 -3.88 -18.83 -4.53
C LEU A 125 -4.45 -19.52 -5.78
N ARG A 126 -5.72 -19.21 -6.15
CA ARG A 126 -6.34 -19.74 -7.39
C ARG A 126 -5.80 -19.09 -8.65
N CYS A 127 -5.38 -17.84 -8.60
CA CYS A 127 -4.90 -17.08 -9.76
C CYS A 127 -3.40 -17.21 -9.96
N ALA A 128 -2.61 -17.33 -8.88
CA ALA A 128 -1.16 -17.42 -8.95
C ALA A 128 -0.70 -18.74 -9.58
N ASN A 129 0.10 -18.66 -10.61
CA ASN A 129 0.70 -19.80 -11.29
C ASN A 129 2.02 -19.37 -11.97
N GLU A 130 2.72 -20.29 -12.63
CA GLU A 130 4.00 -20.04 -13.30
C GLU A 130 3.94 -18.88 -14.32
N ASN A 131 2.82 -18.76 -15.03
CA ASN A 131 2.62 -17.73 -16.05
C ASN A 131 1.91 -16.48 -15.51
N TYR A 132 1.53 -16.48 -14.25
CA TYR A 132 0.84 -15.36 -13.59
C TYR A 132 1.34 -15.20 -12.15
N PRO A 133 2.55 -14.66 -11.95
CA PRO A 133 3.07 -14.39 -10.61
C PRO A 133 2.30 -13.25 -9.93
N ILE A 134 2.25 -13.31 -8.61
CA ILE A 134 1.61 -12.28 -7.77
C ILE A 134 2.60 -11.80 -6.72
N VAL A 135 2.59 -10.49 -6.44
CA VAL A 135 3.29 -9.90 -5.31
C VAL A 135 2.27 -9.34 -4.31
N ALA A 136 2.31 -9.84 -3.08
CA ALA A 136 1.49 -9.35 -1.97
C ALA A 136 2.30 -8.37 -1.11
N LEU A 137 1.67 -7.23 -0.74
CA LEU A 137 2.35 -6.16 0.00
C LEU A 137 2.10 -6.19 1.51
N ASP A 138 1.12 -6.96 1.97
CA ASP A 138 0.66 -6.96 3.36
C ASP A 138 0.59 -8.35 4.01
N ARG A 139 0.95 -9.38 3.25
CA ARG A 139 0.85 -10.77 3.72
C ARG A 139 1.79 -11.71 3.01
N THR A 140 1.94 -12.92 3.57
CA THR A 140 2.61 -14.04 2.93
C THR A 140 1.58 -15.10 2.54
N CYS A 141 1.78 -15.75 1.40
CA CYS A 141 0.92 -16.84 0.92
C CYS A 141 1.74 -18.12 0.71
N ALA A 142 1.11 -19.27 0.94
CA ALA A 142 1.72 -20.59 0.75
C ALA A 142 1.66 -21.03 -0.73
N SER A 143 2.32 -20.26 -1.62
CA SER A 143 2.44 -20.56 -3.04
C SER A 143 3.84 -20.26 -3.55
N PRO A 144 4.43 -21.08 -4.44
CA PRO A 144 5.72 -20.76 -5.07
C PRO A 144 5.63 -19.61 -6.08
N TYR A 145 4.42 -19.22 -6.49
CA TYR A 145 4.17 -18.16 -7.47
C TYR A 145 3.75 -16.84 -6.83
N VAL A 146 3.72 -16.77 -5.48
CA VAL A 146 3.47 -15.54 -4.74
C VAL A 146 4.75 -15.08 -4.07
N ARG A 147 5.09 -13.82 -4.27
CA ARG A 147 6.15 -13.11 -3.55
C ARG A 147 5.54 -12.10 -2.61
N SER A 148 6.28 -11.70 -1.59
CA SER A 148 5.78 -10.77 -0.58
C SER A 148 6.79 -9.67 -0.32
N VAL A 149 6.31 -8.42 -0.27
CA VAL A 149 7.07 -7.25 0.19
C VAL A 149 6.30 -6.67 1.37
N ILE A 150 6.69 -7.03 2.58
CA ILE A 150 5.95 -6.75 3.81
C ILE A 150 6.70 -5.77 4.71
N VAL A 151 5.94 -5.01 5.49
CA VAL A 151 6.49 -4.09 6.50
C VAL A 151 6.76 -4.85 7.79
N ASP A 152 7.90 -4.62 8.40
CA ASP A 152 8.27 -5.21 9.69
C ASP A 152 7.65 -4.38 10.85
N ASN A 153 6.34 -4.53 11.03
CA ASN A 153 5.55 -3.70 11.93
C ASN A 153 5.90 -3.90 13.40
N TYR A 154 6.15 -5.16 13.81
CA TYR A 154 6.35 -5.52 15.22
C TYR A 154 7.55 -4.82 15.87
N PRO A 155 8.79 -4.92 15.34
CA PRO A 155 9.94 -4.30 15.99
C PRO A 155 9.86 -2.77 15.97
N ALA A 156 9.30 -2.18 14.93
CA ALA A 156 9.13 -0.72 14.87
C ALA A 156 8.15 -0.22 15.93
N MET A 157 7.06 -0.96 16.18
CA MET A 157 6.14 -0.62 17.25
C MET A 157 6.78 -0.83 18.64
N CYS A 158 7.57 -1.88 18.81
CA CYS A 158 8.34 -2.08 20.05
C CYS A 158 9.29 -0.91 20.32
N GLU A 159 10.03 -0.45 19.30
CA GLU A 159 10.93 0.69 19.40
C GLU A 159 10.18 1.97 19.81
N MET A 160 9.10 2.31 19.10
CA MET A 160 8.29 3.49 19.42
C MET A 160 7.72 3.42 20.85
N MET A 161 7.20 2.28 21.24
CA MET A 161 6.64 2.10 22.58
C MET A 161 7.70 2.22 23.67
N GLN A 162 8.90 1.67 23.45
CA GLN A 162 10.00 1.80 24.39
C GLN A 162 10.41 3.27 24.56
N ASP A 163 10.56 4.01 23.44
CA ASP A 163 10.87 5.44 23.46
C ASP A 163 9.84 6.26 24.27
N ILE A 164 8.55 5.94 24.12
CA ILE A 164 7.47 6.63 24.81
C ILE A 164 7.49 6.30 26.32
N ILE A 165 7.72 5.02 26.67
CA ILE A 165 7.85 4.57 28.06
C ILE A 165 9.06 5.24 28.74
N ASP A 166 10.19 5.33 28.05
CA ASP A 166 11.42 5.97 28.56
C ASP A 166 11.23 7.48 28.79
N ARG A 167 10.33 8.12 28.03
CA ARG A 167 9.88 9.51 28.25
C ARG A 167 8.92 9.72 29.41
N GLY A 168 8.56 8.65 30.14
CA GLY A 168 7.78 8.71 31.36
C GLY A 168 6.26 8.48 31.20
N TYR A 169 5.81 8.04 30.05
CA TYR A 169 4.41 7.66 29.83
C TYR A 169 4.12 6.28 30.42
N ARG A 170 2.94 6.10 31.04
CA ARG A 170 2.61 4.86 31.78
C ARG A 170 1.21 4.33 31.52
N ARG A 171 0.25 5.22 31.19
CA ARG A 171 -1.15 4.87 30.95
C ARG A 171 -1.47 5.06 29.47
N PHE A 172 -1.82 3.98 28.81
CA PHE A 172 -1.99 3.97 27.35
C PHE A 172 -3.42 3.65 26.96
N ALA A 173 -3.85 4.23 25.83
CA ALA A 173 -4.93 3.73 25.00
C ALA A 173 -4.37 3.29 23.66
N PHE A 174 -4.98 2.27 23.06
CA PHE A 174 -4.65 1.79 21.72
C PHE A 174 -5.86 1.91 20.80
N LEU A 175 -5.69 2.54 19.67
CA LEU A 175 -6.68 2.62 18.60
C LEU A 175 -6.23 1.73 17.45
N SER A 176 -6.85 0.56 17.33
CA SER A 176 -6.53 -0.44 16.31
C SER A 176 -7.03 0.00 14.93
N GLY A 177 -6.43 -0.58 13.90
CA GLY A 177 -7.00 -0.58 12.56
C GLY A 177 -8.02 -1.73 12.39
N VAL A 178 -8.15 -2.23 11.16
CA VAL A 178 -8.95 -3.43 10.87
C VAL A 178 -8.35 -4.63 11.59
N GLU A 179 -9.09 -5.24 12.51
CA GLU A 179 -8.59 -6.28 13.42
C GLU A 179 -8.04 -7.52 12.69
N THR A 180 -8.60 -7.85 11.53
CA THR A 180 -8.15 -9.00 10.71
C THR A 180 -6.92 -8.70 9.86
N SER A 181 -6.43 -7.47 9.85
CA SER A 181 -5.21 -7.07 9.14
C SER A 181 -3.97 -7.58 9.88
N LEU A 182 -3.06 -8.25 9.16
CA LEU A 182 -1.78 -8.69 9.74
C LEU A 182 -0.96 -7.50 10.25
N ASP A 183 -0.94 -6.39 9.53
CA ASP A 183 -0.27 -5.17 9.98
C ASP A 183 -0.79 -4.71 11.34
N ASN A 184 -2.12 -4.68 11.53
CA ASN A 184 -2.72 -4.31 12.80
C ASN A 184 -2.35 -5.30 13.92
N MET A 185 -2.40 -6.60 13.65
CA MET A 185 -2.05 -7.64 14.63
C MET A 185 -0.59 -7.49 15.09
N GLU A 186 0.34 -7.26 14.16
CA GLU A 186 1.76 -7.04 14.46
C GLU A 186 1.99 -5.74 15.24
N ARG A 187 1.33 -4.65 14.86
CA ARG A 187 1.39 -3.35 15.57
C ARG A 187 0.86 -3.49 16.99
N TYR A 188 -0.29 -4.14 17.17
CA TYR A 188 -0.84 -4.38 18.50
C TYR A 188 0.03 -5.32 19.34
N ARG A 189 0.58 -6.37 18.76
CA ARG A 189 1.51 -7.27 19.46
C ARG A 189 2.74 -6.51 19.95
N GLY A 190 3.38 -5.68 19.11
CA GLY A 190 4.52 -4.87 19.51
C GLY A 190 4.18 -3.89 20.64
N PHE A 191 3.00 -3.28 20.60
CA PHE A 191 2.47 -2.45 21.67
C PHE A 191 2.30 -3.25 22.97
N SER A 192 1.56 -4.36 22.94
CA SER A 192 1.22 -5.18 24.11
C SER A 192 2.45 -5.78 24.79
N ASP A 193 3.32 -6.42 24.00
CA ASP A 193 4.51 -7.08 24.51
C ASP A 193 5.49 -6.07 25.15
N THR A 194 5.59 -4.87 24.60
CA THR A 194 6.46 -3.82 25.16
C THR A 194 5.91 -3.29 26.49
N ILE A 195 4.59 -3.15 26.61
CA ILE A 195 3.95 -2.78 27.87
C ILE A 195 4.24 -3.85 28.95
N GLU A 196 4.01 -5.12 28.63
CA GLU A 196 4.23 -6.24 29.54
C GLU A 196 5.71 -6.34 29.95
N LYS A 197 6.63 -6.26 29.00
CA LYS A 197 8.08 -6.27 29.25
C LYS A 197 8.54 -5.19 30.21
N ASN A 198 7.89 -4.03 30.21
CA ASN A 198 8.17 -2.92 31.11
C ASN A 198 7.41 -2.98 32.44
N GLY A 199 6.70 -4.08 32.74
CA GLY A 199 5.92 -4.26 33.97
C GLY A 199 4.74 -3.29 34.08
N LEU A 200 4.24 -2.76 32.96
CA LEU A 200 3.09 -1.88 32.92
C LEU A 200 1.82 -2.69 32.70
N HIS A 201 0.68 -2.11 33.04
CA HIS A 201 -0.61 -2.74 32.87
C HIS A 201 -1.47 -2.03 31.83
N PHE A 202 -1.97 -2.78 30.86
CA PHE A 202 -2.92 -2.29 29.85
C PHE A 202 -4.33 -2.77 30.18
N HIS A 203 -5.27 -1.83 30.28
CA HIS A 203 -6.67 -2.16 30.51
C HIS A 203 -7.44 -2.29 29.21
N GLN A 204 -8.13 -3.40 29.01
CA GLN A 204 -8.89 -3.69 27.78
C GLN A 204 -9.93 -2.61 27.46
N LYS A 205 -10.47 -1.88 28.44
CA LYS A 205 -11.36 -0.73 28.20
C LYS A 205 -10.70 0.42 27.45
N ASN A 206 -9.38 0.44 27.34
CA ASN A 206 -8.61 1.43 26.60
C ASN A 206 -8.19 0.92 25.20
N TYR A 207 -8.69 -0.23 24.78
CA TYR A 207 -8.58 -0.74 23.43
C TYR A 207 -9.79 -0.30 22.63
N PHE A 208 -9.58 0.41 21.54
CA PHE A 208 -10.61 0.91 20.63
C PHE A 208 -10.43 0.32 19.25
N VAL A 209 -11.53 -0.09 18.62
CA VAL A 209 -11.52 -0.62 17.25
C VAL A 209 -11.73 0.53 16.28
N GLY A 210 -10.84 0.64 15.31
CA GLY A 210 -10.93 1.58 14.18
C GLY A 210 -10.90 0.85 12.84
N ASP A 211 -10.71 1.61 11.77
CA ASP A 211 -10.79 1.12 10.39
C ASP A 211 -9.72 1.77 9.48
N TYR A 212 -8.70 2.39 10.07
CA TYR A 212 -7.65 3.17 9.42
C TYR A 212 -8.11 4.52 8.83
N ARG A 213 -9.40 4.91 9.04
CA ARG A 213 -9.92 6.20 8.56
C ARG A 213 -9.91 7.27 9.64
N GLU A 214 -9.81 8.52 9.20
CA GLU A 214 -9.79 9.70 10.08
C GLU A 214 -11.05 9.76 10.96
N GLU A 215 -12.19 9.31 10.44
CA GLU A 215 -13.50 9.36 11.11
C GLU A 215 -13.57 8.46 12.35
N SER A 216 -12.98 7.26 12.28
CA SER A 216 -12.88 6.38 13.45
C SER A 216 -11.95 6.98 14.51
N GLY A 217 -10.86 7.62 14.11
CA GLY A 217 -9.98 8.35 15.01
C GLY A 217 -10.69 9.52 15.70
N TYR A 218 -11.44 10.31 14.95
CA TYR A 218 -12.23 11.41 15.48
C TYR A 218 -13.27 10.91 16.49
N THR A 219 -13.97 9.84 16.20
CA THR A 219 -14.95 9.22 17.10
C THR A 219 -14.31 8.79 18.42
N VAL A 220 -13.17 8.10 18.38
CA VAL A 220 -12.45 7.68 19.58
C VAL A 220 -11.90 8.87 20.37
N GLY A 221 -11.42 9.91 19.67
CA GLY A 221 -11.01 11.17 20.29
C GLY A 221 -12.16 11.83 21.05
N LYS A 222 -13.38 11.84 20.51
CA LYS A 222 -14.59 12.32 21.21
C LYS A 222 -14.90 11.47 22.44
N ILE A 223 -14.84 10.15 22.33
CA ILE A 223 -15.08 9.25 23.49
C ILE A 223 -14.08 9.53 24.59
N LEU A 224 -12.80 9.61 24.28
CA LEU A 224 -11.75 9.90 25.26
C LEU A 224 -11.90 11.31 25.87
N SER A 225 -12.41 12.28 25.10
CA SER A 225 -12.64 13.64 25.62
C SER A 225 -13.71 13.71 26.73
N LEU A 226 -14.55 12.68 26.83
CA LEU A 226 -15.55 12.56 27.90
C LEU A 226 -15.04 11.78 29.12
N ALA A 227 -13.82 11.23 29.05
CA ALA A 227 -13.27 10.42 30.14
C ALA A 227 -12.84 11.30 31.33
N GLU A 228 -13.19 10.92 32.55
CA GLU A 228 -12.75 11.59 33.77
C GLU A 228 -11.21 11.59 33.92
N ASN A 229 -10.57 10.56 33.45
CA ASN A 229 -9.12 10.39 33.49
C ASN A 229 -8.59 9.97 32.12
N LEU A 230 -7.96 10.92 31.42
CA LEU A 230 -7.30 10.64 30.16
C LEU A 230 -6.13 9.66 30.33
N PRO A 231 -5.89 8.76 29.36
CA PRO A 231 -4.63 8.06 29.26
C PRO A 231 -3.48 9.07 29.04
N ASP A 232 -2.27 8.64 29.35
CA ASP A 232 -1.08 9.49 29.10
C ASP A 232 -0.80 9.61 27.61
N ALA A 233 -1.08 8.58 26.83
CA ALA A 233 -0.90 8.56 25.39
C ALA A 233 -1.96 7.69 24.70
N LEU A 234 -2.39 8.13 23.51
CA LEU A 234 -3.15 7.37 22.54
C LEU A 234 -2.22 6.90 21.42
N ILE A 235 -2.09 5.59 21.29
CA ILE A 235 -1.31 4.93 20.25
C ILE A 235 -2.26 4.52 19.14
N CYS A 236 -2.17 5.16 17.98
CA CYS A 236 -3.02 4.86 16.84
C CYS A 236 -2.29 3.92 15.87
N ALA A 237 -3.02 2.98 15.32
CA ALA A 237 -2.47 2.03 14.34
C ALA A 237 -2.11 2.69 13.00
N ASN A 238 -2.61 3.93 12.72
CA ASN A 238 -2.13 4.73 11.60
C ASN A 238 -2.29 6.25 11.84
N ASP A 239 -1.74 7.04 10.92
CA ASP A 239 -1.73 8.50 11.00
C ASP A 239 -3.11 9.14 10.77
N ASN A 240 -3.92 8.60 9.85
CA ASN A 240 -5.25 9.15 9.60
C ASN A 240 -6.11 9.14 10.87
N MET A 241 -6.11 8.01 11.59
CA MET A 241 -6.82 7.91 12.87
C MET A 241 -6.23 8.85 13.93
N ALA A 242 -4.89 8.97 13.99
CA ALA A 242 -4.22 9.90 14.90
C ALA A 242 -4.64 11.37 14.63
N ILE A 243 -4.69 11.77 13.37
CA ILE A 243 -5.14 13.10 12.94
C ILE A 243 -6.60 13.34 13.34
N GLY A 244 -7.47 12.37 13.12
CA GLY A 244 -8.87 12.43 13.54
C GLY A 244 -9.02 12.62 15.06
N ALA A 245 -8.26 11.86 15.86
CA ALA A 245 -8.25 11.97 17.31
C ALA A 245 -7.74 13.35 17.78
N ILE A 246 -6.64 13.84 17.20
CA ILE A 246 -6.10 15.19 17.50
C ILE A 246 -7.13 16.30 17.19
N LYS A 247 -7.87 16.17 16.08
CA LYS A 247 -8.95 17.10 15.73
C LYS A 247 -10.03 17.12 16.82
N ALA A 248 -10.49 15.93 17.26
CA ALA A 248 -11.49 15.80 18.32
C ALA A 248 -10.99 16.38 19.66
N PHE A 249 -9.75 16.13 20.03
CA PHE A 249 -9.15 16.68 21.25
C PHE A 249 -9.10 18.21 21.21
N ARG A 250 -8.65 18.79 20.08
CA ARG A 250 -8.61 20.25 19.92
C ARG A 250 -10.00 20.90 20.07
N GLU A 251 -11.05 20.28 19.50
CA GLU A 251 -12.43 20.76 19.62
C GLU A 251 -12.97 20.69 21.06
N ASN A 252 -12.39 19.84 21.91
CA ASN A 252 -12.77 19.70 23.33
C ASN A 252 -11.74 20.34 24.27
N ASN A 253 -10.89 21.24 23.79
CA ASN A 253 -9.86 21.95 24.54
C ASN A 253 -8.86 21.03 25.28
N ILE A 254 -8.63 19.83 24.74
CA ILE A 254 -7.59 18.89 25.22
C ILE A 254 -6.33 19.13 24.38
N ARG A 255 -5.24 19.44 25.05
CA ARG A 255 -3.99 19.79 24.41
C ARG A 255 -3.15 18.54 24.12
N VAL A 256 -2.64 18.47 22.89
CA VAL A 256 -1.67 17.46 22.47
C VAL A 256 -0.34 18.17 22.29
N PRO A 257 0.70 17.76 23.01
CA PRO A 257 0.85 16.58 23.86
C PRO A 257 0.66 16.79 25.38
N GLU A 258 0.33 18.01 25.86
CA GLU A 258 0.37 18.37 27.27
C GLU A 258 -0.60 17.55 28.14
N ASP A 259 -1.81 17.31 27.67
CA ASP A 259 -2.85 16.58 28.38
C ASP A 259 -2.88 15.09 27.97
N ILE A 260 -2.60 14.81 26.68
CA ILE A 260 -2.49 13.47 26.11
C ILE A 260 -1.51 13.48 24.94
N ALA A 261 -0.56 12.55 24.89
CA ALA A 261 0.25 12.34 23.71
C ALA A 261 -0.53 11.53 22.66
N VAL A 262 -0.21 11.72 21.39
CA VAL A 262 -0.78 10.93 20.28
C VAL A 262 0.33 10.49 19.34
N THR A 263 0.26 9.23 18.90
CA THR A 263 1.15 8.68 17.88
C THR A 263 0.39 8.04 16.74
N GLY A 264 1.03 7.98 15.59
CA GLY A 264 0.51 7.33 14.41
C GLY A 264 1.44 6.27 13.83
N PHE A 265 1.20 5.90 12.58
CA PHE A 265 1.99 5.01 11.75
C PHE A 265 1.76 5.41 10.29
N ASP A 266 2.72 5.31 9.40
CA ASP A 266 2.80 5.53 7.95
C ASP A 266 3.63 6.76 7.56
N ASP A 267 3.68 7.82 8.38
CA ASP A 267 4.36 9.10 8.12
C ASP A 267 3.85 9.85 6.89
N ILE A 268 2.52 9.90 6.75
CA ILE A 268 1.88 10.63 5.66
C ILE A 268 2.19 12.13 5.70
N GLU A 269 2.07 12.83 4.57
CA GLU A 269 2.37 14.27 4.45
C GLU A 269 1.69 15.12 5.52
N ARG A 270 0.39 14.92 5.75
CA ARG A 270 -0.37 15.62 6.81
C ARG A 270 0.17 15.38 8.22
N ALA A 271 0.70 14.17 8.49
CA ALA A 271 1.33 13.86 9.78
C ALA A 271 2.63 14.66 9.98
N GLN A 272 3.41 14.83 8.92
CA GLN A 272 4.62 15.65 8.93
C GLN A 272 4.28 17.14 9.19
N GLU A 273 3.27 17.66 8.50
CA GLU A 273 2.81 19.06 8.66
C GLU A 273 2.42 19.41 10.10
N ILE A 274 1.65 18.54 10.75
CA ILE A 274 1.23 18.77 12.15
C ILE A 274 2.27 18.37 13.19
N GLY A 275 3.39 17.78 12.77
CA GLY A 275 4.44 17.30 13.66
C GLY A 275 4.03 16.07 14.48
N LEU A 276 3.27 15.14 13.89
CA LEU A 276 2.85 13.89 14.52
C LEU A 276 4.05 12.96 14.72
N THR A 277 4.22 12.45 15.93
CA THR A 277 5.12 11.32 16.22
C THR A 277 4.53 10.07 15.57
N THR A 278 5.31 9.40 14.72
CA THR A 278 4.82 8.30 13.90
C THR A 278 5.95 7.33 13.54
N ILE A 279 5.62 6.29 12.82
CA ILE A 279 6.58 5.35 12.22
C ILE A 279 6.53 5.56 10.71
N THR A 280 7.67 5.92 10.10
CA THR A 280 7.75 6.11 8.65
C THR A 280 7.98 4.78 7.93
N VAL A 281 7.17 4.53 6.92
CA VAL A 281 7.30 3.40 5.99
C VAL A 281 7.82 3.93 4.66
N PRO A 282 8.88 3.36 4.09
CA PRO A 282 9.34 3.76 2.75
C PRO A 282 8.42 3.17 1.66
N ASP A 283 7.21 3.72 1.56
CA ASP A 283 6.15 3.19 0.69
C ASP A 283 6.49 3.29 -0.80
N TYR A 284 7.23 4.32 -1.22
CA TYR A 284 7.75 4.41 -2.58
C TYR A 284 8.65 3.22 -2.92
N GLU A 285 9.65 2.94 -2.07
CA GLU A 285 10.57 1.83 -2.24
C GLU A 285 9.83 0.48 -2.17
N ARG A 286 8.81 0.38 -1.33
CA ARG A 286 7.93 -0.79 -1.23
C ARG A 286 7.23 -1.08 -2.55
N GLY A 287 6.66 -0.07 -3.19
CA GLY A 287 6.03 -0.17 -4.50
C GLY A 287 7.04 -0.53 -5.60
N TYR A 288 8.19 0.15 -5.60
CA TYR A 288 9.26 -0.10 -6.55
C TYR A 288 9.78 -1.55 -6.49
N LEU A 289 10.03 -2.05 -5.29
CA LEU A 289 10.47 -3.44 -5.05
C LEU A 289 9.40 -4.45 -5.45
N ALA A 290 8.13 -4.16 -5.20
CA ALA A 290 7.03 -5.03 -5.61
C ALA A 290 6.99 -5.20 -7.13
N ALA A 291 7.11 -4.11 -7.88
CA ALA A 291 7.16 -4.14 -9.34
C ALA A 291 8.42 -4.84 -9.86
N LEU A 292 9.57 -4.58 -9.25
CA LEU A 292 10.83 -5.27 -9.56
C LEU A 292 10.66 -6.79 -9.40
N TYR A 293 10.18 -7.25 -8.25
CA TYR A 293 10.02 -8.69 -7.99
C TYR A 293 9.01 -9.35 -8.92
N LEU A 294 7.94 -8.65 -9.26
CA LEU A 294 6.96 -9.15 -10.20
C LEU A 294 7.55 -9.33 -11.60
N VAL A 295 8.22 -8.30 -12.13
CA VAL A 295 8.83 -8.34 -13.47
C VAL A 295 9.98 -9.33 -13.54
N GLU A 296 10.81 -9.44 -12.50
CA GLU A 296 11.87 -10.44 -12.43
C GLU A 296 11.29 -11.88 -12.42
N ALA A 297 10.19 -12.10 -11.69
CA ALA A 297 9.49 -13.39 -11.70
C ALA A 297 8.88 -13.72 -13.08
N LEU A 298 8.30 -12.72 -13.77
CA LEU A 298 7.81 -12.86 -15.15
C LEU A 298 8.92 -13.24 -16.14
N ASN A 299 10.15 -12.78 -15.89
CA ASN A 299 11.32 -13.11 -16.68
C ASN A 299 11.99 -14.44 -16.27
N GLY A 300 11.34 -15.22 -15.40
CA GLY A 300 11.84 -16.53 -14.96
C GLY A 300 13.05 -16.45 -14.00
N LYS A 301 13.32 -15.29 -13.42
CA LYS A 301 14.41 -15.16 -12.45
C LYS A 301 13.95 -15.63 -11.06
N ASP A 302 14.88 -16.26 -10.36
CA ASP A 302 14.65 -16.60 -8.96
C ASP A 302 14.81 -15.36 -8.08
N VAL A 303 13.72 -14.94 -7.45
CA VAL A 303 13.67 -13.81 -6.53
C VAL A 303 13.24 -14.27 -5.14
N ALA A 304 13.69 -13.58 -4.12
CA ALA A 304 13.35 -13.88 -2.73
C ALA A 304 11.83 -14.03 -2.56
N LYS A 305 11.41 -15.06 -1.81
CA LYS A 305 9.99 -15.30 -1.54
C LYS A 305 9.35 -14.18 -0.74
N THR A 306 10.10 -13.63 0.22
CA THR A 306 9.65 -12.52 1.07
C THR A 306 10.77 -11.53 1.26
N PHE A 307 10.46 -10.26 1.12
CA PHE A 307 11.30 -9.14 1.48
C PHE A 307 10.63 -8.34 2.60
N GLN A 308 11.37 -8.07 3.66
CA GLN A 308 10.90 -7.26 4.79
C GLN A 308 11.47 -5.85 4.70
N ILE A 309 10.58 -4.87 4.78
CA ILE A 309 10.93 -3.45 4.84
C ILE A 309 10.95 -3.03 6.30
N SER A 310 12.07 -2.45 6.74
CA SER A 310 12.23 -1.94 8.09
C SER A 310 11.78 -0.49 8.18
N PRO A 311 10.65 -0.21 8.85
CA PRO A 311 10.19 1.15 9.10
C PRO A 311 11.05 1.82 10.18
N LYS A 312 10.91 3.15 10.36
CA LYS A 312 11.70 3.93 11.32
C LYS A 312 10.81 4.83 12.17
N VAL A 313 11.11 4.89 13.46
CA VAL A 313 10.43 5.79 14.39
C VAL A 313 10.80 7.25 14.10
N LYS A 314 9.83 8.13 14.09
CA LYS A 314 9.95 9.58 13.93
C LYS A 314 9.30 10.29 15.12
N MET A 315 10.13 10.57 16.12
CA MET A 315 9.67 11.35 17.28
C MET A 315 9.51 12.82 16.89
N ARG A 316 8.32 13.38 17.14
CA ARG A 316 7.97 14.77 16.81
C ARG A 316 7.20 15.44 17.96
N LYS A 317 6.41 16.47 17.65
CA LYS A 317 5.80 17.39 18.63
C LYS A 317 4.69 16.77 19.49
N THR A 318 4.02 15.72 19.01
CA THR A 318 2.88 15.11 19.72
C THR A 318 3.29 14.18 20.87
N VAL A 319 4.60 14.00 21.11
CA VAL A 319 5.15 13.28 22.27
C VAL A 319 6.32 14.07 22.83
N LEU A 320 6.24 14.48 24.08
CA LEU A 320 7.29 15.21 24.81
C LEU A 320 7.87 14.31 25.93
N VAL A 321 9.00 14.75 26.47
CA VAL A 321 9.50 14.14 27.72
C VAL A 321 8.65 14.62 28.88
N LYS A 322 7.99 13.72 29.60
CA LYS A 322 7.25 14.06 30.81
C LYS A 322 8.23 14.47 31.91
N LYS A 323 8.11 15.70 32.40
CA LYS A 323 8.86 16.15 33.58
C LYS A 323 8.42 15.28 34.77
N THR A 324 9.35 14.47 35.29
CA THR A 324 9.12 13.72 36.53
C THR A 324 8.83 14.75 37.63
N LYS A 325 7.59 14.78 38.18
CA LYS A 325 7.31 15.52 39.38
C LYS A 325 8.10 14.82 40.51
N ILE A 326 9.31 15.32 40.79
CA ILE A 326 10.04 14.95 42.01
C ILE A 326 9.14 15.43 43.15
N ARG A 327 8.41 14.50 43.74
CA ARG A 327 7.79 14.75 45.05
C ARG A 327 8.94 14.94 46.03
N SER A 328 9.34 16.19 46.26
CA SER A 328 10.13 16.53 47.43
C SER A 328 9.35 16.11 48.67
N LYS A 329 9.68 14.93 49.21
CA LYS A 329 9.33 14.64 50.59
C LYS A 329 10.11 15.63 51.46
N ILE A 330 9.49 16.75 51.79
CA ILE A 330 9.93 17.56 52.92
C ILE A 330 9.67 16.69 54.13
N VAL A 331 10.73 16.06 54.61
CA VAL A 331 10.78 15.47 55.96
C VAL A 331 10.81 16.67 56.91
N LYS A 332 9.72 16.84 57.66
CA LYS A 332 9.73 17.68 58.84
C LYS A 332 10.06 16.81 60.05
#